data_b7fd7249189cdac1d374ac9cf7f01bae
#
_entry.id   b7fd7249189cdac1d374ac9cf7f01bae
#
_cell.length_a   1.000
_cell.length_b   1.000
_cell.length_c   1.000
_cell.angle_alpha   90.00
_cell.angle_beta   90.00
_cell.angle_gamma   90.00
#
_symmetry.space_group_name_H-M   'P 1'
#
loop_
_entity.id
_entity.type
_entity.pdbx_description
1 polymer ?
#
loop_
_entity_poly.entity_id
_entity_poly.type
_entity_poly.pdbx_seq_one_letter_code
_entity_poly.pdbx_strand_id
1 'polypeptide(L)'
;RYTMEIYNLIGIDPTALEPMGFALQSGSWLTNTPASEKAAKLQILVGGSTGYEFQDSRKSPNSPKRYRWQGQTDANGKELPPFVDIDKDKMTLTIRTGEGSTEKSRSWELEVVGVLEPDGAKGYWTQSGIVLRIQDMKMLQKVYNDMTKTKTEEKSYELVYVKVDDLKNVTDVETAIHDLGFTNTYSM
;
A
#
# COMPACT_ATOMS: atom_id res chain seq x y z
N ARG A 1 -17.16 6.15 -9.32
CA ARG A 1 -17.99 4.94 -9.30
C ARG A 1 -17.37 3.84 -8.49
N TYR A 2 -16.13 3.51 -8.77
CA TYR A 2 -15.40 2.47 -8.05
C TYR A 2 -14.53 3.13 -6.99
N THR A 3 -14.64 2.68 -5.75
CA THR A 3 -13.92 3.22 -4.59
C THR A 3 -13.30 2.09 -3.81
N MET A 4 -12.20 2.38 -3.17
CA MET A 4 -11.51 1.48 -2.26
C MET A 4 -11.17 2.25 -1.00
N GLU A 5 -11.43 1.69 0.15
CA GLU A 5 -10.85 2.16 1.41
C GLU A 5 -9.49 1.50 1.56
N ILE A 6 -8.45 2.29 1.78
CA ILE A 6 -7.09 1.78 1.77
C ILE A 6 -6.69 1.44 3.20
N TYR A 7 -6.59 0.14 3.49
CA TYR A 7 -6.10 -0.37 4.78
C TYR A 7 -4.61 -0.78 4.71
N ASN A 8 -4.12 -1.04 3.50
CA ASN A 8 -2.75 -1.52 3.24
C ASN A 8 -1.98 -0.49 2.38
N LEU A 9 -1.79 0.71 2.94
CA LEU A 9 -0.94 1.74 2.34
C LEU A 9 0.42 1.69 3.03
N ILE A 10 1.44 1.29 2.29
CA ILE A 10 2.77 1.02 2.81
C ILE A 10 3.75 2.08 2.32
N GLY A 11 4.47 2.70 3.25
CA GLY A 11 5.63 3.55 2.94
C GLY A 11 6.92 2.76 3.15
N ILE A 12 7.72 2.61 2.11
CA ILE A 12 8.97 1.85 2.17
C ILE A 12 10.13 2.61 1.50
N ASP A 13 11.35 2.33 1.91
CA ASP A 13 12.53 2.77 1.18
C ASP A 13 12.67 1.94 -0.10
N PRO A 14 12.61 2.55 -1.30
CA PRO A 14 12.71 1.80 -2.56
C PRO A 14 14.00 1.00 -2.69
N THR A 15 15.10 1.47 -2.09
CA THR A 15 16.40 0.79 -2.15
C THR A 15 16.45 -0.51 -1.35
N ALA A 16 15.49 -0.70 -0.42
CA ALA A 16 15.41 -1.89 0.40
C ALA A 16 14.64 -3.04 -0.26
N LEU A 17 13.75 -2.74 -1.22
CA LEU A 17 12.82 -3.74 -1.78
C LEU A 17 13.55 -4.94 -2.38
N GLU A 18 14.39 -4.72 -3.36
CA GLU A 18 15.11 -5.79 -4.06
C GLU A 18 16.10 -6.52 -3.14
N PRO A 19 16.95 -5.85 -2.35
CA PRO A 19 17.84 -6.52 -1.37
C PRO A 19 17.07 -7.36 -0.34
N MET A 20 15.86 -6.99 0.03
CA MET A 20 14.99 -7.77 0.93
C MET A 20 14.29 -8.92 0.24
N GLY A 21 14.57 -9.16 -1.05
CA GLY A 21 14.04 -10.26 -1.82
C GLY A 21 12.61 -10.06 -2.31
N PHE A 22 12.10 -8.81 -2.34
CA PHE A 22 10.86 -8.54 -3.05
C PHE A 22 11.08 -8.67 -4.56
N ALA A 23 10.06 -9.09 -5.29
CA ALA A 23 10.10 -9.25 -6.73
C ALA A 23 8.94 -8.50 -7.40
N LEU A 24 9.14 -8.13 -8.67
CA LEU A 24 8.09 -7.57 -9.51
C LEU A 24 7.54 -8.65 -10.44
N GLN A 25 6.21 -8.70 -10.53
CA GLN A 25 5.51 -9.44 -11.56
C GLN A 25 5.61 -8.70 -12.92
N SER A 26 5.58 -7.36 -12.87
CA SER A 26 5.69 -6.52 -14.07
C SER A 26 6.11 -5.08 -13.71
N GLY A 27 6.54 -4.31 -14.71
CA GLY A 27 6.88 -2.89 -14.56
C GLY A 27 8.30 -2.65 -14.03
N SER A 28 8.47 -1.62 -13.22
CA SER A 28 9.75 -1.19 -12.67
C SER A 28 9.62 -0.80 -11.19
N TRP A 29 10.75 -0.81 -10.48
CA TRP A 29 10.83 -0.31 -9.11
C TRP A 29 10.54 1.20 -9.04
N LEU A 30 10.09 1.65 -7.87
CA LEU A 30 9.99 3.08 -7.56
C LEU A 30 11.37 3.74 -7.69
N THR A 31 11.42 4.92 -8.27
CA THR A 31 12.63 5.75 -8.26
C THR A 31 12.90 6.29 -6.86
N ASN A 32 14.14 6.66 -6.57
CA ASN A 32 14.50 7.22 -5.25
C ASN A 32 14.11 8.70 -5.09
N THR A 33 13.60 9.34 -6.14
CA THR A 33 13.20 10.75 -6.09
C THR A 33 11.76 10.86 -5.59
N PRO A 34 11.53 11.41 -4.39
CA PRO A 34 10.19 11.58 -3.84
C PRO A 34 9.40 12.63 -4.62
N ALA A 35 8.09 12.53 -4.54
CA ALA A 35 7.20 13.56 -5.08
C ALA A 35 7.34 14.86 -4.28
N SER A 36 7.20 15.99 -4.95
CA SER A 36 7.11 17.28 -4.25
C SER A 36 5.74 17.44 -3.58
N GLU A 37 5.63 18.28 -2.55
CA GLU A 37 4.35 18.57 -1.90
C GLU A 37 3.28 19.11 -2.88
N LYS A 38 3.69 19.70 -3.98
CA LYS A 38 2.79 20.25 -5.02
C LYS A 38 2.56 19.27 -6.16
N ALA A 39 3.15 18.07 -6.11
CA ALA A 39 2.95 17.10 -7.17
C ALA A 39 1.47 16.74 -7.32
N ALA A 40 1.03 16.62 -8.57
CA ALA A 40 -0.31 16.16 -8.90
C ALA A 40 -0.38 14.62 -8.99
N LYS A 41 0.77 13.96 -9.09
CA LYS A 41 0.90 12.51 -9.27
C LYS A 41 1.82 11.90 -8.24
N LEU A 42 1.53 10.66 -7.87
CA LEU A 42 2.37 9.81 -7.02
C LEU A 42 2.65 8.50 -7.76
N GLN A 43 3.92 8.13 -7.85
CA GLN A 43 4.31 6.80 -8.31
C GLN A 43 4.06 5.78 -7.21
N ILE A 44 3.50 4.64 -7.60
CA ILE A 44 3.17 3.55 -6.69
C ILE A 44 3.57 2.20 -7.27
N LEU A 45 3.85 1.24 -6.37
CA LEU A 45 3.73 -0.17 -6.69
C LEU A 45 2.40 -0.68 -6.13
N VAL A 46 1.86 -1.70 -6.75
CA VAL A 46 0.61 -2.33 -6.30
C VAL A 46 0.76 -3.85 -6.27
N GLY A 47 -0.01 -4.51 -5.43
CA GLY A 47 -0.19 -5.95 -5.55
C GLY A 47 -1.12 -6.30 -6.72
N GLY A 48 -0.91 -7.43 -7.38
CA GLY A 48 -1.65 -7.83 -8.58
C GLY A 48 -3.16 -7.96 -8.38
N SER A 49 -3.61 -8.18 -7.15
CA SER A 49 -5.04 -8.29 -6.80
C SER A 49 -5.67 -6.97 -6.35
N THR A 50 -4.93 -5.85 -6.32
CA THR A 50 -5.41 -4.55 -5.84
C THR A 50 -6.69 -4.08 -6.57
N GLY A 51 -6.84 -4.41 -7.85
CA GLY A 51 -8.05 -4.08 -8.61
C GLY A 51 -9.35 -4.70 -8.06
N TYR A 52 -9.25 -5.84 -7.34
CA TYR A 52 -10.38 -6.51 -6.70
C TYR A 52 -10.79 -5.86 -5.37
N GLU A 53 -9.95 -5.03 -4.76
CA GLU A 53 -10.28 -4.29 -3.53
C GLU A 53 -11.27 -3.14 -3.80
N PHE A 54 -11.46 -2.76 -5.06
CA PHE A 54 -12.42 -1.74 -5.43
C PHE A 54 -13.86 -2.26 -5.37
N GLN A 55 -14.77 -1.44 -4.88
CA GLN A 55 -16.18 -1.71 -4.76
C GLN A 55 -17.02 -0.75 -5.60
N ASP A 56 -18.16 -1.19 -6.13
CA ASP A 56 -19.12 -0.32 -6.83
C ASP A 56 -19.95 0.48 -5.82
N SER A 57 -19.56 1.73 -5.58
CA SER A 57 -20.23 2.63 -4.62
C SER A 57 -21.69 2.95 -4.95
N ARG A 58 -22.15 2.65 -6.18
CA ARG A 58 -23.57 2.78 -6.58
C ARG A 58 -24.43 1.62 -6.13
N LYS A 59 -23.84 0.55 -5.59
CA LYS A 59 -24.56 -0.58 -5.03
C LYS A 59 -24.72 -0.42 -3.53
N SER A 60 -25.83 -0.91 -2.99
CA SER A 60 -26.05 -0.96 -1.54
C SER A 60 -24.88 -1.68 -0.84
N PRO A 61 -24.48 -1.24 0.36
CA PRO A 61 -23.42 -1.91 1.14
C PRO A 61 -23.62 -3.42 1.32
N ASN A 62 -24.87 -3.85 1.44
CA ASN A 62 -25.22 -5.26 1.63
C ASN A 62 -25.39 -6.04 0.30
N SER A 63 -25.18 -5.41 -0.84
CA SER A 63 -25.32 -6.07 -2.13
C SER A 63 -24.08 -6.90 -2.47
N PRO A 64 -24.21 -8.20 -2.75
CA PRO A 64 -23.07 -9.00 -3.20
C PRO A 64 -22.48 -8.51 -4.55
N LYS A 65 -23.26 -7.77 -5.33
CA LYS A 65 -22.81 -7.15 -6.60
C LYS A 65 -21.94 -5.90 -6.38
N ARG A 66 -21.77 -5.47 -5.13
CA ARG A 66 -20.90 -4.36 -4.77
C ARG A 66 -19.43 -4.75 -4.82
N TYR A 67 -19.13 -6.00 -4.59
CA TYR A 67 -17.78 -6.54 -4.43
C TYR A 67 -17.44 -7.53 -5.54
N ARG A 68 -16.17 -7.68 -5.81
CA ARG A 68 -15.59 -8.73 -6.64
C ARG A 68 -14.36 -9.30 -5.96
N TRP A 69 -14.13 -10.59 -6.16
CA TRP A 69 -12.93 -11.26 -5.67
C TRP A 69 -12.33 -12.12 -6.77
N GLN A 70 -11.05 -12.37 -6.66
CA GLN A 70 -10.31 -13.21 -7.60
C GLN A 70 -10.91 -14.63 -7.64
N GLY A 71 -11.09 -15.17 -8.83
CA GLY A 71 -11.73 -16.47 -9.04
C GLY A 71 -13.26 -16.45 -9.02
N GLN A 72 -13.91 -15.29 -8.80
CA GLN A 72 -15.38 -15.17 -8.93
C GLN A 72 -15.80 -15.34 -10.39
N THR A 73 -16.81 -16.18 -10.62
CA THR A 73 -17.34 -16.45 -11.97
C THR A 73 -18.76 -15.89 -12.17
N ASP A 74 -19.11 -15.65 -13.42
CA ASP A 74 -20.49 -15.37 -13.85
C ASP A 74 -21.33 -16.66 -13.94
N ALA A 75 -22.59 -16.53 -14.35
CA ALA A 75 -23.52 -17.67 -14.53
C ALA A 75 -23.07 -18.68 -15.61
N ASN A 76 -22.16 -18.31 -16.49
CA ASN A 76 -21.58 -19.15 -17.54
C ASN A 76 -20.23 -19.78 -17.13
N GLY A 77 -19.80 -19.58 -15.90
CA GLY A 77 -18.52 -20.07 -15.39
C GLY A 77 -17.30 -19.26 -15.83
N LYS A 78 -17.49 -18.10 -16.47
CA LYS A 78 -16.42 -17.21 -16.86
C LYS A 78 -15.99 -16.34 -15.68
N GLU A 79 -14.69 -16.28 -15.42
CA GLU A 79 -14.12 -15.43 -14.38
C GLU A 79 -14.45 -13.95 -14.62
N LEU A 80 -14.90 -13.28 -13.56
CA LEU A 80 -15.18 -11.85 -13.58
C LEU A 80 -13.90 -11.07 -13.35
N PRO A 81 -13.53 -10.12 -14.24
CA PRO A 81 -12.37 -9.28 -14.02
C PRO A 81 -12.61 -8.34 -12.83
N PRO A 82 -11.55 -7.77 -12.24
CA PRO A 82 -11.70 -6.74 -11.20
C PRO A 82 -12.53 -5.55 -11.71
N PHE A 83 -13.04 -4.73 -10.82
CA PHE A 83 -13.73 -3.50 -11.20
C PHE A 83 -12.81 -2.44 -11.77
N VAL A 84 -11.54 -2.48 -11.41
CA VAL A 84 -10.49 -1.54 -11.83
C VAL A 84 -9.34 -2.36 -12.41
N ASP A 85 -8.98 -2.07 -13.64
CA ASP A 85 -7.77 -2.60 -14.29
C ASP A 85 -6.62 -1.68 -13.88
N ILE A 86 -5.74 -2.20 -13.03
CA ILE A 86 -4.63 -1.42 -12.43
C ILE A 86 -3.62 -0.93 -13.47
N ASP A 87 -3.57 -1.56 -14.65
CA ASP A 87 -2.66 -1.18 -15.72
C ASP A 87 -3.24 -0.12 -16.68
N LYS A 88 -4.59 0.01 -16.72
CA LYS A 88 -5.27 0.85 -17.73
C LYS A 88 -6.09 1.97 -17.13
N ASP A 89 -6.69 1.72 -15.95
CA ASP A 89 -7.62 2.68 -15.37
C ASP A 89 -6.88 3.74 -14.56
N LYS A 90 -7.34 4.97 -14.64
CA LYS A 90 -6.82 6.06 -13.80
C LYS A 90 -7.33 5.91 -12.38
N MET A 91 -6.41 5.88 -11.45
CA MET A 91 -6.69 5.85 -10.03
C MET A 91 -6.32 7.18 -9.37
N THR A 92 -7.04 7.51 -8.31
CA THR A 92 -6.80 8.73 -7.53
C THR A 92 -6.82 8.40 -6.05
N LEU A 93 -5.76 8.78 -5.35
CA LEU A 93 -5.72 8.80 -3.89
C LEU A 93 -6.32 10.10 -3.38
N THR A 94 -7.25 10.02 -2.45
CA THR A 94 -7.85 11.21 -1.83
C THR A 94 -7.77 11.12 -0.31
N ILE A 95 -7.13 12.09 0.30
CA ILE A 95 -7.23 12.35 1.73
C ILE A 95 -8.43 13.26 1.94
N ARG A 96 -9.34 12.85 2.82
CA ARG A 96 -10.55 13.60 3.17
C ARG A 96 -10.69 13.70 4.68
N THR A 97 -11.01 14.88 5.18
CA THR A 97 -11.18 15.15 6.62
C THR A 97 -12.37 16.07 6.84
N GLY A 98 -13.01 15.95 8.01
CA GLY A 98 -14.22 16.71 8.35
C GLY A 98 -15.47 16.17 7.67
N GLU A 99 -16.59 16.81 7.93
CA GLU A 99 -17.91 16.45 7.39
C GLU A 99 -18.68 17.71 6.95
N GLY A 100 -19.54 17.56 5.94
CA GLY A 100 -20.40 18.63 5.47
C GLY A 100 -19.63 19.89 5.04
N SER A 101 -19.98 21.05 5.60
CA SER A 101 -19.35 22.33 5.28
C SER A 101 -17.89 22.46 5.76
N THR A 102 -17.44 21.57 6.62
CA THR A 102 -16.05 21.55 7.12
C THR A 102 -15.15 20.57 6.36
N GLU A 103 -15.70 19.87 5.38
CA GLU A 103 -14.95 18.90 4.60
C GLU A 103 -13.79 19.55 3.85
N LYS A 104 -12.62 18.96 4.01
CA LYS A 104 -11.42 19.28 3.23
C LYS A 104 -10.97 18.03 2.53
N SER A 105 -10.52 18.17 1.31
CA SER A 105 -9.95 17.06 0.56
C SER A 105 -8.74 17.48 -0.26
N ARG A 106 -7.83 16.54 -0.46
CA ARG A 106 -6.72 16.68 -1.38
C ARG A 106 -6.50 15.36 -2.11
N SER A 107 -6.26 15.44 -3.41
CA SER A 107 -6.17 14.26 -4.27
C SER A 107 -4.89 14.27 -5.11
N TRP A 108 -4.40 13.07 -5.41
CA TRP A 108 -3.28 12.81 -6.31
C TRP A 108 -3.66 11.72 -7.30
N GLU A 109 -3.30 11.90 -8.56
CA GLU A 109 -3.34 10.82 -9.54
C GLU A 109 -2.28 9.78 -9.16
N LEU A 110 -2.64 8.49 -9.20
CA LEU A 110 -1.72 7.40 -8.94
C LEU A 110 -1.16 6.87 -10.27
N GLU A 111 0.15 6.82 -10.38
CA GLU A 111 0.88 6.24 -11.50
C GLU A 111 1.44 4.88 -11.04
N VAL A 112 0.83 3.80 -11.51
CA VAL A 112 1.34 2.45 -11.26
C VAL A 112 2.60 2.26 -12.10
N VAL A 113 3.76 2.13 -11.45
CA VAL A 113 5.04 1.90 -12.12
C VAL A 113 5.43 0.43 -12.14
N GLY A 114 4.88 -0.37 -11.24
CA GLY A 114 5.12 -1.80 -11.20
C GLY A 114 4.10 -2.55 -10.34
N VAL A 115 4.01 -3.85 -10.59
CA VAL A 115 3.16 -4.80 -9.87
C VAL A 115 4.05 -5.75 -9.10
N LEU A 116 3.81 -5.89 -7.81
CA LEU A 116 4.55 -6.78 -6.93
C LEU A 116 4.16 -8.24 -7.17
N GLU A 117 5.14 -9.11 -7.08
CA GLU A 117 4.88 -10.55 -6.97
C GLU A 117 4.32 -10.87 -5.58
N PRO A 118 3.20 -11.59 -5.48
CA PRO A 118 2.63 -11.96 -4.20
C PRO A 118 3.58 -12.83 -3.39
N ASP A 119 3.85 -12.44 -2.15
CA ASP A 119 4.67 -13.18 -1.21
C ASP A 119 4.02 -13.15 0.19
N GLY A 120 3.37 -14.24 0.56
CA GLY A 120 2.67 -14.35 1.84
C GLY A 120 3.60 -14.23 3.05
N ALA A 121 4.87 -14.60 2.93
CA ALA A 121 5.85 -14.45 4.00
C ALA A 121 6.17 -12.97 4.27
N LYS A 122 6.07 -12.12 3.26
CA LYS A 122 6.32 -10.68 3.37
C LYS A 122 5.07 -9.86 3.67
N GLY A 123 3.91 -10.49 3.68
CA GLY A 123 2.64 -9.88 4.04
C GLY A 123 1.64 -9.73 2.89
N TYR A 124 0.36 -9.67 3.27
CA TYR A 124 -0.77 -9.58 2.33
C TYR A 124 -0.71 -8.35 1.41
N TRP A 125 -0.03 -7.29 1.83
CA TRP A 125 0.12 -6.08 1.03
C TRP A 125 0.89 -6.30 -0.29
N THR A 126 1.72 -7.36 -0.39
CA THR A 126 2.36 -7.74 -1.67
C THR A 126 1.33 -8.22 -2.69
N GLN A 127 0.19 -8.74 -2.23
CA GLN A 127 -0.89 -9.23 -3.07
C GLN A 127 -1.89 -8.12 -3.44
N SER A 128 -2.29 -7.25 -2.50
CA SER A 128 -3.37 -6.29 -2.70
C SER A 128 -3.11 -4.89 -2.11
N GLY A 129 -1.88 -4.60 -1.68
CA GLY A 129 -1.52 -3.30 -1.11
C GLY A 129 -1.14 -2.26 -2.15
N ILE A 130 -1.02 -1.04 -1.68
CA ILE A 130 -0.43 0.09 -2.40
C ILE A 130 0.86 0.50 -1.68
N VAL A 131 1.96 0.55 -2.41
CA VAL A 131 3.28 0.86 -1.87
C VAL A 131 3.77 2.18 -2.44
N LEU A 132 4.17 3.06 -1.55
CA LEU A 132 4.78 4.37 -1.81
C LEU A 132 6.21 4.40 -1.30
N ARG A 133 6.99 5.39 -1.74
CA ARG A 133 8.21 5.76 -1.02
C ARG A 133 7.84 6.21 0.39
N ILE A 134 8.68 5.89 1.34
CA ILE A 134 8.47 6.34 2.72
C ILE A 134 8.42 7.88 2.84
N GLN A 135 9.14 8.60 1.99
CA GLN A 135 9.10 10.06 1.94
C GLN A 135 7.76 10.58 1.42
N ASP A 136 7.16 9.91 0.43
CA ASP A 136 5.84 10.26 -0.09
C ASP A 136 4.76 9.97 0.97
N MET A 137 4.89 8.88 1.72
CA MET A 137 4.01 8.57 2.85
C MET A 137 4.09 9.65 3.93
N LYS A 138 5.31 10.08 4.30
CA LYS A 138 5.50 11.17 5.28
C LYS A 138 4.89 12.48 4.78
N MET A 139 4.99 12.77 3.49
CA MET A 139 4.33 13.93 2.89
C MET A 139 2.79 13.82 3.00
N LEU A 140 2.20 12.67 2.72
CA LEU A 140 0.76 12.44 2.87
C LEU A 140 0.32 12.60 4.33
N GLN A 141 1.09 12.07 5.28
CA GLN A 141 0.84 12.23 6.70
C GLN A 141 0.88 13.70 7.14
N LYS A 142 1.88 14.46 6.65
CA LYS A 142 1.96 15.91 6.90
C LYS A 142 0.71 16.62 6.38
N VAL A 143 0.28 16.32 5.15
CA VAL A 143 -0.95 16.90 4.59
C VAL A 143 -2.16 16.58 5.45
N TYR A 144 -2.31 15.34 5.89
CA TYR A 144 -3.40 14.94 6.79
C TYR A 144 -3.36 15.74 8.11
N ASN A 145 -2.18 15.85 8.72
CA ASN A 145 -1.98 16.59 9.97
C ASN A 145 -2.31 18.08 9.82
N ASP A 146 -1.89 18.70 8.72
CA ASP A 146 -2.20 20.09 8.41
C ASP A 146 -3.72 20.33 8.24
N MET A 147 -4.41 19.38 7.60
CA MET A 147 -5.86 19.45 7.40
C MET A 147 -6.64 19.27 8.70
N THR A 148 -6.19 18.37 9.57
CA THR A 148 -6.81 18.06 10.87
C THR A 148 -6.34 18.96 12.00
N LYS A 149 -5.26 19.74 11.77
CA LYS A 149 -4.55 20.50 12.82
C LYS A 149 -4.01 19.60 13.95
N THR A 150 -3.70 18.35 13.62
CA THR A 150 -3.14 17.38 14.56
C THR A 150 -1.62 17.49 14.56
N LYS A 151 -1.02 17.54 15.74
CA LYS A 151 0.42 17.39 15.91
C LYS A 151 0.72 15.92 16.10
N THR A 152 1.15 15.24 15.05
CA THR A 152 1.67 13.88 15.18
C THR A 152 3.18 13.95 15.29
N GLU A 153 3.73 13.41 16.35
CA GLU A 153 5.18 13.24 16.48
C GLU A 153 5.60 12.05 15.60
N GLU A 154 6.51 12.28 14.68
CA GLU A 154 7.14 11.20 13.88
C GLU A 154 8.08 10.38 14.78
N LYS A 155 7.56 9.47 15.58
CA LYS A 155 8.41 8.76 16.55
C LYS A 155 8.57 7.27 16.29
N SER A 156 7.81 6.66 15.38
CA SER A 156 7.91 5.21 15.21
C SER A 156 7.58 4.74 13.79
N TYR A 157 8.27 3.72 13.38
CA TYR A 157 7.85 2.87 12.28
C TYR A 157 6.99 1.74 12.84
N GLU A 158 5.96 1.35 12.11
CA GLU A 158 5.07 0.27 12.52
C GLU A 158 5.78 -1.10 12.41
N LEU A 159 6.66 -1.22 11.41
CA LEU A 159 7.37 -2.45 11.11
C LEU A 159 8.77 -2.13 10.58
N VAL A 160 9.75 -2.91 11.02
CA VAL A 160 11.13 -2.84 10.53
C VAL A 160 11.53 -4.25 10.05
N TYR A 161 11.96 -4.34 8.80
CA TYR A 161 12.53 -5.58 8.26
C TYR A 161 14.06 -5.57 8.43
N VAL A 162 14.57 -6.66 8.97
CA VAL A 162 16.01 -6.88 9.12
C VAL A 162 16.39 -8.11 8.29
N LYS A 163 17.28 -7.94 7.31
CA LYS A 163 17.84 -9.07 6.56
C LYS A 163 19.08 -9.58 7.25
N VAL A 164 19.08 -10.86 7.58
CA VAL A 164 20.26 -11.56 8.12
C VAL A 164 21.01 -12.23 6.97
N ASP A 165 22.31 -12.16 6.98
CA ASP A 165 23.21 -12.66 5.93
C ASP A 165 23.28 -14.20 5.86
N ASP A 166 23.14 -14.87 7.03
CA ASP A 166 23.20 -16.32 7.15
C ASP A 166 22.18 -16.78 8.21
N LEU A 167 21.46 -17.86 7.92
CA LEU A 167 20.46 -18.45 8.83
C LEU A 167 21.02 -18.79 10.23
N LYS A 168 22.29 -19.17 10.31
CA LYS A 168 22.96 -19.45 11.60
C LYS A 168 23.05 -18.23 12.53
N ASN A 169 22.99 -17.01 11.97
CA ASN A 169 23.10 -15.75 12.70
C ASN A 169 21.73 -15.22 13.16
N VAL A 170 20.62 -15.84 12.77
CA VAL A 170 19.25 -15.33 13.08
C VAL A 170 19.06 -15.18 14.59
N THR A 171 19.37 -16.20 15.37
CA THR A 171 19.19 -16.16 16.84
C THR A 171 20.02 -15.07 17.51
N ASP A 172 21.26 -14.86 17.04
CA ASP A 172 22.13 -13.83 17.60
C ASP A 172 21.60 -12.43 17.26
N VAL A 173 21.11 -12.23 16.03
CA VAL A 173 20.50 -10.98 15.58
C VAL A 173 19.19 -10.71 16.35
N GLU A 174 18.34 -11.70 16.53
CA GLU A 174 17.12 -11.57 17.36
C GLU A 174 17.46 -11.18 18.79
N THR A 175 18.47 -11.81 19.40
CA THR A 175 18.93 -11.46 20.74
C THR A 175 19.40 -10.01 20.79
N ALA A 176 20.20 -9.57 19.83
CA ALA A 176 20.68 -8.19 19.77
C ALA A 176 19.53 -7.19 19.60
N ILE A 177 18.50 -7.53 18.83
CA ILE A 177 17.28 -6.70 18.67
C ILE A 177 16.51 -6.61 19.99
N HIS A 178 16.37 -7.73 20.73
CA HIS A 178 15.72 -7.75 22.04
C HIS A 178 16.49 -6.92 23.07
N ASP A 179 17.81 -6.98 23.06
CA ASP A 179 18.69 -6.18 23.95
C ASP A 179 18.55 -4.67 23.70
N LEU A 180 18.16 -4.28 22.47
CA LEU A 180 17.79 -2.90 22.12
C LEU A 180 16.38 -2.50 22.60
N GLY A 181 15.61 -3.42 23.20
CA GLY A 181 14.27 -3.18 23.72
C GLY A 181 13.12 -3.50 22.77
N PHE A 182 13.39 -4.09 21.59
CA PHE A 182 12.36 -4.51 20.64
C PHE A 182 11.96 -5.97 20.91
N THR A 183 10.85 -6.17 21.62
CA THR A 183 10.46 -7.51 22.09
C THR A 183 9.53 -8.26 21.14
N ASN A 184 8.94 -7.59 20.15
CA ASN A 184 8.05 -8.19 19.16
C ASN A 184 8.80 -8.49 17.86
N THR A 185 9.61 -9.55 17.88
CA THR A 185 10.34 -10.04 16.70
C THR A 185 9.79 -11.37 16.24
N TYR A 186 9.83 -11.64 14.95
CA TYR A 186 9.57 -12.94 14.35
C TYR A 186 10.40 -13.11 13.09
N SER A 187 10.95 -14.28 12.88
CA SER A 187 11.65 -14.66 11.65
C SER A 187 10.65 -15.19 10.61
N MET A 188 10.92 -14.87 9.35
CA MET A 188 10.12 -15.28 8.18
C MET A 188 10.89 -16.27 7.32
#